data_1e70bac2372f981b09e65e2edab658c0
#
_entry.id   1e70bac2372f981b09e65e2edab658c0
#
_cell.length_a   1.000
_cell.length_b   1.000
_cell.length_c   1.000
_cell.angle_alpha   90.00
_cell.angle_beta   90.00
_cell.angle_gamma   90.00
#
_symmetry.space_group_name_H-M   'P 1'
#
loop_
_entity.id
_entity.type
_entity.pdbx_description
1 polymer ?
#
loop_
_entity_poly.entity_id
_entity_poly.type
_entity_poly.pdbx_seq_one_letter_code
_entity_poly.pdbx_strand_id
1 'polypeptide(L)'
;MNSKILVATHKQYLFPQNPLYTPIHVGKALTNTDFGYLGDDTKESISSKNRNFCELTALYWAWKNNYFKDVSYVGLVHYRRYFHGDQAFNGSTILSETQVSSFLKDHDVLVPKKRNYYIESVSTHYQNAHFKKDLVETQSIIQELSPEYADAFSSLMQQKSLHLFNMFVMSKENFNAYMSWLFMILFELEKRTDLSHYDPYQARLFGFMSERLFNVWLINNSLKTKEIKVENLEGENLLLKAYNLLKRKFLK
;
A
#
# COMPACT_ATOMS: atom_id res chain seq x y z
N MET A 1 -1.81 15.73 -19.30
CA MET A 1 -1.37 14.44 -18.76
C MET A 1 -2.59 13.82 -18.12
N ASN A 2 -2.79 12.52 -18.27
CA ASN A 2 -3.97 11.81 -17.78
C ASN A 2 -3.56 10.91 -16.60
N SER A 3 -4.26 11.03 -15.48
CA SER A 3 -3.96 10.27 -14.25
C SER A 3 -5.13 9.36 -13.88
N LYS A 4 -4.86 8.25 -13.22
CA LYS A 4 -5.89 7.36 -12.69
C LYS A 4 -5.46 6.76 -11.36
N ILE A 5 -6.33 6.89 -10.36
CA ILE A 5 -6.12 6.38 -8.99
C ILE A 5 -7.19 5.32 -8.71
N LEU A 6 -6.77 4.09 -8.43
CA LEU A 6 -7.69 3.06 -7.93
C LEU A 6 -8.07 3.35 -6.49
N VAL A 7 -9.34 3.18 -6.19
CA VAL A 7 -9.87 3.28 -4.82
C VAL A 7 -10.25 1.87 -4.35
N ALA A 8 -9.35 1.24 -3.60
CA ALA A 8 -9.58 -0.12 -3.11
C ALA A 8 -10.73 -0.15 -2.10
N THR A 9 -11.73 -1.00 -2.36
CA THR A 9 -12.89 -1.20 -1.48
C THR A 9 -13.32 -2.66 -1.44
N HIS A 10 -13.86 -3.09 -0.30
CA HIS A 10 -14.51 -4.39 -0.11
C HIS A 10 -15.98 -4.24 0.30
N LYS A 11 -16.52 -3.03 0.24
CA LYS A 11 -17.92 -2.71 0.58
C LYS A 11 -18.46 -1.57 -0.28
N GLN A 12 -19.76 -1.42 -0.29
CA GLN A 12 -20.40 -0.27 -0.90
C GLN A 12 -20.05 1.00 -0.12
N TYR A 13 -19.68 2.07 -0.85
CA TYR A 13 -19.27 3.33 -0.25
C TYR A 13 -19.54 4.50 -1.20
N LEU A 14 -19.44 5.75 -0.69
CA LEU A 14 -19.49 6.94 -1.52
C LEU A 14 -18.10 7.19 -2.13
N PHE A 15 -18.03 7.43 -3.43
CA PHE A 15 -16.79 7.71 -4.16
C PHE A 15 -16.84 9.05 -4.89
N PRO A 16 -15.67 9.70 -5.11
CA PRO A 16 -15.59 10.91 -5.92
C PRO A 16 -16.11 10.66 -7.34
N GLN A 17 -16.98 11.52 -7.82
CA GLN A 17 -17.59 11.43 -9.16
C GLN A 17 -16.73 12.18 -10.18
N ASN A 18 -15.48 11.74 -10.38
CA ASN A 18 -14.57 12.28 -11.38
C ASN A 18 -13.68 11.18 -11.98
N PRO A 19 -13.12 11.38 -13.18
CA PRO A 19 -12.34 10.35 -13.90
C PRO A 19 -11.03 9.94 -13.21
N LEU A 20 -10.49 10.77 -12.31
CA LEU A 20 -9.25 10.48 -11.60
C LEU A 20 -9.38 9.26 -10.70
N TYR A 21 -10.52 9.11 -10.00
CA TYR A 21 -10.74 8.06 -9.02
C TYR A 21 -11.62 6.95 -9.58
N THR A 22 -11.13 5.71 -9.54
CA THR A 22 -11.88 4.53 -9.99
C THR A 22 -12.03 3.52 -8.83
N PRO A 23 -13.23 3.32 -8.31
CA PRO A 23 -13.49 2.26 -7.33
C PRO A 23 -13.17 0.88 -7.91
N ILE A 24 -12.47 0.05 -7.12
CA ILE A 24 -12.21 -1.34 -7.45
C ILE A 24 -12.55 -2.25 -6.25
N HIS A 25 -13.40 -3.25 -6.51
CA HIS A 25 -13.78 -4.24 -5.50
C HIS A 25 -12.64 -5.25 -5.34
N VAL A 26 -11.90 -5.15 -4.24
CA VAL A 26 -10.79 -6.06 -3.91
C VAL A 26 -11.31 -7.33 -3.25
N GLY A 27 -10.76 -8.49 -3.64
CA GLY A 27 -11.24 -9.78 -3.19
C GLY A 27 -12.61 -10.16 -3.75
N LYS A 28 -12.99 -9.65 -4.91
CA LYS A 28 -14.28 -9.93 -5.56
C LYS A 28 -14.52 -11.44 -5.73
N ALA A 29 -13.46 -12.23 -5.98
CA ALA A 29 -13.54 -13.69 -6.08
C ALA A 29 -13.96 -14.40 -4.78
N LEU A 30 -13.96 -13.71 -3.63
CA LEU A 30 -14.31 -14.27 -2.32
C LEU A 30 -15.76 -14.00 -1.92
N THR A 31 -16.55 -13.32 -2.75
CA THR A 31 -17.92 -12.93 -2.44
C THR A 31 -18.81 -12.92 -3.68
N ASN A 32 -20.09 -13.26 -3.48
CA ASN A 32 -21.12 -13.15 -4.51
C ASN A 32 -21.74 -11.74 -4.56
N THR A 33 -21.36 -10.85 -3.64
CA THR A 33 -21.92 -9.49 -3.59
C THR A 33 -21.38 -8.68 -4.77
N ASP A 34 -22.28 -8.06 -5.51
CA ASP A 34 -21.95 -7.14 -6.58
C ASP A 34 -22.35 -5.71 -6.19
N PHE A 35 -21.35 -4.82 -6.15
CA PHE A 35 -21.57 -3.40 -5.87
C PHE A 35 -21.63 -2.56 -7.16
N GLY A 36 -21.54 -3.18 -8.33
CA GLY A 36 -21.44 -2.47 -9.61
C GLY A 36 -20.09 -1.81 -9.87
N TYR A 37 -19.06 -2.13 -9.09
CA TYR A 37 -17.70 -1.62 -9.28
C TYR A 37 -16.86 -2.56 -10.14
N LEU A 38 -15.76 -2.01 -10.68
CA LEU A 38 -14.71 -2.83 -11.27
C LEU A 38 -14.24 -3.89 -10.26
N GLY A 39 -14.16 -5.16 -10.66
CA GLY A 39 -13.66 -6.24 -9.83
C GLY A 39 -12.19 -6.55 -10.15
N ASP A 40 -11.46 -7.03 -9.14
CA ASP A 40 -10.07 -7.50 -9.30
C ASP A 40 -9.98 -9.00 -9.66
N ASP A 41 -11.12 -9.63 -10.04
CA ASP A 41 -11.28 -11.07 -10.24
C ASP A 41 -11.33 -11.51 -11.72
N THR A 42 -11.16 -10.58 -12.65
CA THR A 42 -11.21 -10.87 -14.10
C THR A 42 -9.83 -11.12 -14.69
N LYS A 43 -9.75 -11.93 -15.77
CA LYS A 43 -8.49 -12.23 -16.50
C LYS A 43 -7.38 -12.73 -15.55
N GLU A 44 -6.13 -12.18 -15.66
CA GLU A 44 -5.04 -12.54 -14.76
C GLU A 44 -5.22 -11.86 -13.39
N SER A 45 -5.44 -12.66 -12.35
CA SER A 45 -5.90 -12.19 -11.05
C SER A 45 -5.38 -13.05 -9.90
N ILE A 46 -5.20 -12.41 -8.74
CA ILE A 46 -4.99 -13.05 -7.44
C ILE A 46 -6.09 -12.65 -6.44
N SER A 47 -7.28 -12.30 -6.91
CA SER A 47 -8.40 -11.84 -6.09
C SER A 47 -8.76 -12.83 -4.95
N SER A 48 -8.69 -14.14 -5.21
CA SER A 48 -8.89 -15.18 -4.20
C SER A 48 -7.90 -15.15 -3.04
N LYS A 49 -6.74 -14.49 -3.20
CA LYS A 49 -5.71 -14.31 -2.17
C LYS A 49 -5.87 -13.01 -1.36
N ASN A 50 -6.97 -12.28 -1.53
CA ASN A 50 -7.17 -10.96 -0.90
C ASN A 50 -7.07 -11.00 0.63
N ARG A 51 -7.44 -12.11 1.29
CA ARG A 51 -7.29 -12.25 2.74
C ARG A 51 -5.86 -12.05 3.23
N ASN A 52 -4.88 -12.36 2.38
CA ASN A 52 -3.45 -12.30 2.69
C ASN A 52 -2.75 -11.11 2.02
N PHE A 53 -3.14 -10.80 0.76
CA PHE A 53 -2.55 -9.73 -0.05
C PHE A 53 -3.27 -8.38 0.09
N CYS A 54 -4.45 -8.34 0.72
CA CYS A 54 -5.22 -7.11 0.92
C CYS A 54 -5.44 -6.34 -0.41
N GLU A 55 -5.27 -5.02 -0.39
CA GLU A 55 -5.41 -4.13 -1.55
C GLU A 55 -4.44 -4.42 -2.71
N LEU A 56 -3.40 -5.19 -2.46
CA LEU A 56 -2.42 -5.55 -3.49
C LEU A 56 -3.03 -6.40 -4.61
N THR A 57 -4.16 -7.09 -4.35
CA THR A 57 -4.87 -7.84 -5.40
C THR A 57 -5.36 -6.93 -6.52
N ALA A 58 -5.79 -5.71 -6.20
CA ALA A 58 -6.14 -4.69 -7.19
C ALA A 58 -4.92 -4.19 -7.99
N LEU A 59 -3.77 -3.99 -7.32
CA LEU A 59 -2.53 -3.56 -7.98
C LEU A 59 -2.02 -4.65 -8.93
N TYR A 60 -2.01 -5.92 -8.49
CA TYR A 60 -1.64 -7.05 -9.33
C TYR A 60 -2.53 -7.15 -10.58
N TRP A 61 -3.86 -7.09 -10.36
CA TRP A 61 -4.83 -7.14 -11.45
C TRP A 61 -4.61 -6.00 -12.45
N ALA A 62 -4.44 -4.77 -11.98
CA ALA A 62 -4.25 -3.61 -12.83
C ALA A 62 -2.96 -3.70 -13.65
N TRP A 63 -1.87 -4.16 -13.02
CA TRP A 63 -0.56 -4.37 -13.64
C TRP A 63 -0.61 -5.46 -14.71
N LYS A 64 -1.07 -6.64 -14.36
CA LYS A 64 -1.10 -7.81 -15.26
C LYS A 64 -2.04 -7.65 -16.45
N ASN A 65 -3.11 -6.88 -16.29
CA ASN A 65 -4.09 -6.66 -17.35
C ASN A 65 -3.87 -5.34 -18.11
N ASN A 66 -2.73 -4.66 -17.88
CA ASN A 66 -2.39 -3.39 -18.52
C ASN A 66 -3.51 -2.35 -18.42
N TYR A 67 -4.17 -2.29 -17.26
CA TYR A 67 -5.32 -1.43 -17.03
C TYR A 67 -5.00 0.06 -17.23
N PHE A 68 -3.78 0.45 -16.95
CA PHE A 68 -3.29 1.83 -17.03
C PHE A 68 -2.63 2.17 -18.38
N LYS A 69 -2.93 1.43 -19.48
CA LYS A 69 -2.26 1.61 -20.78
C LYS A 69 -2.27 3.06 -21.32
N ASP A 70 -3.37 3.78 -21.07
CA ASP A 70 -3.64 5.11 -21.67
C ASP A 70 -3.43 6.28 -20.69
N VAL A 71 -2.73 6.06 -19.55
CA VAL A 71 -2.48 7.10 -18.55
C VAL A 71 -0.99 7.26 -18.25
N SER A 72 -0.61 8.47 -17.86
CA SER A 72 0.77 8.83 -17.51
C SER A 72 1.08 8.56 -16.03
N TYR A 73 0.11 8.85 -15.16
CA TYR A 73 0.26 8.68 -13.72
C TYR A 73 -0.80 7.74 -13.16
N VAL A 74 -0.38 6.88 -12.27
CA VAL A 74 -1.22 5.85 -11.66
C VAL A 74 -1.07 5.87 -10.14
N GLY A 75 -2.13 5.50 -9.43
CA GLY A 75 -2.09 5.48 -7.98
C GLY A 75 -3.05 4.50 -7.34
N LEU A 76 -2.89 4.36 -6.02
CA LEU A 76 -3.78 3.62 -5.14
C LEU A 76 -4.12 4.46 -3.92
N VAL A 77 -5.40 4.49 -3.58
CA VAL A 77 -5.95 4.96 -2.31
C VAL A 77 -6.99 3.97 -1.79
N HIS A 78 -7.55 4.21 -0.61
CA HIS A 78 -8.58 3.35 -0.02
C HIS A 78 -9.92 4.07 0.07
N TYR A 79 -11.03 3.35 0.09
CA TYR A 79 -12.39 3.90 0.15
C TYR A 79 -12.59 4.93 1.28
N ARG A 80 -11.81 4.90 2.34
CA ARG A 80 -11.88 5.81 3.51
C ARG A 80 -10.63 6.67 3.71
N ARG A 81 -9.60 6.54 2.85
CA ARG A 81 -8.34 7.29 2.97
C ARG A 81 -7.95 7.84 1.62
N TYR A 82 -7.83 9.15 1.55
CA TYR A 82 -7.44 9.88 0.34
C TYR A 82 -6.26 10.81 0.65
N PHE A 83 -5.49 11.14 -0.34
CA PHE A 83 -4.53 12.23 -0.22
C PHE A 83 -5.26 13.56 -0.11
N HIS A 84 -4.85 14.39 0.85
CA HIS A 84 -5.37 15.75 1.01
C HIS A 84 -5.07 16.60 -0.24
N GLY A 85 -6.00 17.48 -0.61
CA GLY A 85 -5.86 18.34 -1.77
C GLY A 85 -6.86 19.49 -1.79
N ASP A 86 -7.23 19.95 -3.01
CA ASP A 86 -8.10 21.09 -3.23
C ASP A 86 -9.51 20.74 -3.75
N GLN A 87 -9.76 19.47 -4.09
CA GLN A 87 -11.07 19.02 -4.55
C GLN A 87 -11.98 18.64 -3.38
N ALA A 88 -13.12 19.32 -3.24
CA ALA A 88 -14.11 18.99 -2.19
C ALA A 88 -14.69 17.58 -2.38
N PHE A 89 -14.73 16.79 -1.32
CA PHE A 89 -15.36 15.48 -1.30
C PHE A 89 -15.73 15.06 0.13
N ASN A 90 -17.01 14.73 0.35
CA ASN A 90 -17.54 14.16 1.60
C ASN A 90 -17.10 14.89 2.88
N GLY A 91 -17.22 16.23 2.91
CA GLY A 91 -16.85 17.06 4.06
C GLY A 91 -15.35 17.28 4.25
N SER A 92 -14.51 16.79 3.33
CA SER A 92 -13.06 16.97 3.31
C SER A 92 -12.59 17.49 1.95
N THR A 93 -11.29 17.62 1.76
CA THR A 93 -10.68 17.94 0.47
C THR A 93 -9.67 16.87 0.09
N ILE A 94 -9.73 16.42 -1.17
CA ILE A 94 -8.89 15.36 -1.72
C ILE A 94 -8.09 15.86 -2.91
N LEU A 95 -7.04 15.10 -3.28
CA LEU A 95 -6.13 15.44 -4.36
C LEU A 95 -6.86 15.52 -5.71
N SER A 96 -6.67 16.62 -6.45
CA SER A 96 -7.20 16.81 -7.79
C SER A 96 -6.22 16.39 -8.88
N GLU A 97 -6.71 16.19 -10.12
CA GLU A 97 -5.87 15.90 -11.29
C GLU A 97 -4.82 17.01 -11.54
N THR A 98 -5.22 18.27 -11.33
CA THR A 98 -4.33 19.42 -11.48
C THR A 98 -3.17 19.36 -10.50
N GLN A 99 -3.44 19.01 -9.24
CA GLN A 99 -2.40 18.87 -8.24
C GLN A 99 -1.51 17.65 -8.49
N VAL A 100 -2.06 16.51 -8.93
CA VAL A 100 -1.25 15.34 -9.33
C VAL A 100 -0.25 15.78 -10.39
N SER A 101 -0.73 16.40 -11.46
CA SER A 101 0.12 16.85 -12.57
C SER A 101 1.14 17.91 -12.15
N SER A 102 0.78 18.80 -11.21
CA SER A 102 1.68 19.84 -10.70
C SER A 102 2.80 19.24 -9.84
N PHE A 103 2.45 18.39 -8.88
CA PHE A 103 3.41 17.84 -7.93
C PHE A 103 4.39 16.85 -8.58
N LEU A 104 3.93 16.06 -9.55
CA LEU A 104 4.76 15.09 -10.28
C LEU A 104 5.62 15.70 -11.38
N LYS A 105 5.62 17.03 -11.56
CA LYS A 105 6.64 17.73 -12.34
C LYS A 105 8.00 17.74 -11.64
N ASP A 106 7.98 17.87 -10.32
CA ASP A 106 9.18 18.06 -9.49
C ASP A 106 9.48 16.86 -8.58
N HIS A 107 8.62 15.84 -8.55
CA HIS A 107 8.73 14.65 -7.70
C HIS A 107 8.40 13.41 -8.50
N ASP A 108 8.99 12.30 -8.12
CA ASP A 108 8.78 11.00 -8.77
C ASP A 108 7.54 10.28 -8.23
N VAL A 109 7.24 10.47 -6.94
CA VAL A 109 6.17 9.75 -6.25
C VAL A 109 5.49 10.63 -5.20
N LEU A 110 4.15 10.64 -5.20
CA LEU A 110 3.34 11.18 -4.10
C LEU A 110 3.09 10.06 -3.10
N VAL A 111 3.34 10.32 -1.82
CA VAL A 111 3.27 9.35 -0.73
C VAL A 111 2.53 9.90 0.49
N PRO A 112 1.94 9.05 1.34
CA PRO A 112 1.43 9.49 2.64
C PRO A 112 2.55 10.10 3.48
N LYS A 113 2.25 11.15 4.25
CA LYS A 113 3.19 11.64 5.26
C LYS A 113 3.64 10.49 6.16
N LYS A 114 4.95 10.39 6.41
CA LYS A 114 5.53 9.33 7.25
C LYS A 114 4.87 9.28 8.63
N ARG A 115 4.56 8.06 9.06
CA ARG A 115 4.19 7.81 10.44
C ARG A 115 5.44 7.61 11.28
N ASN A 116 5.60 8.43 12.32
CA ASN A 116 6.70 8.30 13.28
C ASN A 116 6.32 7.31 14.40
N TYR A 117 7.19 6.37 14.70
CA TYR A 117 7.06 5.42 15.81
C TYR A 117 7.75 5.91 17.08
N TYR A 118 8.42 7.07 17.03
CA TYR A 118 9.11 7.78 18.11
C TYR A 118 10.20 6.96 18.82
N ILE A 119 9.79 5.90 19.52
CA ILE A 119 10.62 5.08 20.41
C ILE A 119 10.98 3.70 19.84
N GLU A 120 10.39 3.31 18.73
CA GLU A 120 10.62 2.03 18.07
C GLU A 120 11.23 2.25 16.69
N SER A 121 12.13 1.36 16.27
CA SER A 121 12.50 1.27 14.86
C SER A 121 11.38 0.56 14.07
N VAL A 122 11.42 0.66 12.75
CA VAL A 122 10.52 -0.08 11.86
C VAL A 122 10.57 -1.58 12.15
N SER A 123 11.79 -2.13 12.37
CA SER A 123 11.99 -3.53 12.73
C SER A 123 11.36 -3.87 14.08
N THR A 124 11.65 -3.09 15.13
CA THR A 124 11.11 -3.36 16.48
C THR A 124 9.59 -3.22 16.48
N HIS A 125 9.04 -2.22 15.81
CA HIS A 125 7.59 -2.03 15.69
C HIS A 125 6.92 -3.23 15.02
N TYR A 126 7.51 -3.73 13.92
CA TYR A 126 7.00 -4.93 13.25
C TYR A 126 7.03 -6.15 14.18
N GLN A 127 8.16 -6.43 14.82
CA GLN A 127 8.34 -7.56 15.72
C GLN A 127 7.41 -7.53 16.93
N ASN A 128 7.02 -6.34 17.41
CA ASN A 128 6.06 -6.20 18.51
C ASN A 128 4.60 -6.38 18.07
N ALA A 129 4.30 -6.24 16.79
CA ALA A 129 2.95 -6.33 16.23
C ALA A 129 2.71 -7.62 15.43
N HIS A 130 3.77 -8.24 14.89
CA HIS A 130 3.75 -9.36 13.95
C HIS A 130 4.85 -10.37 14.26
N PHE A 131 4.99 -11.41 13.46
CA PHE A 131 6.01 -12.45 13.64
C PHE A 131 7.36 -12.00 13.09
N LYS A 132 8.38 -12.01 13.94
CA LYS A 132 9.76 -11.69 13.56
C LYS A 132 10.27 -12.52 12.38
N LYS A 133 9.88 -13.82 12.32
CA LYS A 133 10.30 -14.74 11.26
C LYS A 133 9.98 -14.23 9.85
N ASP A 134 8.85 -13.52 9.68
CA ASP A 134 8.43 -12.99 8.37
C ASP A 134 9.39 -11.92 7.86
N LEU A 135 9.90 -11.10 8.76
CA LEU A 135 10.90 -10.06 8.46
C LEU A 135 12.25 -10.68 8.08
N VAL A 136 12.65 -11.72 8.83
CA VAL A 136 13.91 -12.45 8.57
C VAL A 136 13.85 -13.16 7.22
N GLU A 137 12.73 -13.84 6.92
CA GLU A 137 12.53 -14.50 5.63
C GLU A 137 12.52 -13.51 4.47
N THR A 138 11.82 -12.37 4.63
CA THR A 138 11.82 -11.32 3.61
C THR A 138 13.22 -10.78 3.34
N GLN A 139 14.03 -10.59 4.38
CA GLN A 139 15.42 -10.16 4.23
C GLN A 139 16.25 -11.20 3.45
N SER A 140 16.10 -12.50 3.76
CA SER A 140 16.77 -13.58 3.04
C SER A 140 16.40 -13.59 1.56
N ILE A 141 15.11 -13.46 1.26
CA ILE A 141 14.61 -13.40 -0.12
C ILE A 141 15.19 -12.21 -0.88
N ILE A 142 15.27 -11.03 -0.26
CA ILE A 142 15.88 -9.85 -0.87
C ILE A 142 17.37 -10.12 -1.16
N GLN A 143 18.11 -10.70 -0.22
CA GLN A 143 19.52 -11.04 -0.42
C GLN A 143 19.74 -12.04 -1.56
N GLU A 144 18.81 -12.96 -1.77
CA GLU A 144 18.88 -13.98 -2.81
C GLU A 144 18.47 -13.47 -4.19
N LEU A 145 17.34 -12.73 -4.27
CA LEU A 145 16.71 -12.36 -5.53
C LEU A 145 16.98 -10.92 -5.99
N SER A 146 17.37 -10.03 -5.08
CA SER A 146 17.59 -8.61 -5.33
C SER A 146 18.63 -8.03 -4.36
N PRO A 147 19.86 -8.56 -4.35
CA PRO A 147 20.89 -8.18 -3.37
C PRO A 147 21.19 -6.68 -3.36
N GLU A 148 20.96 -5.98 -4.47
CA GLU A 148 21.08 -4.52 -4.58
C GLU A 148 20.10 -3.74 -3.67
N TYR A 149 19.04 -4.38 -3.18
CA TYR A 149 18.08 -3.78 -2.22
C TYR A 149 18.40 -4.08 -0.75
N ALA A 150 19.40 -4.90 -0.46
CA ALA A 150 19.70 -5.35 0.90
C ALA A 150 20.09 -4.21 1.86
N ASP A 151 20.90 -3.25 1.37
CA ASP A 151 21.29 -2.08 2.15
C ASP A 151 20.11 -1.14 2.43
N ALA A 152 19.25 -0.92 1.44
CA ALA A 152 18.02 -0.13 1.59
C ALA A 152 17.07 -0.79 2.60
N PHE A 153 16.92 -2.11 2.56
CA PHE A 153 16.13 -2.85 3.55
C PHE A 153 16.70 -2.68 4.96
N SER A 154 17.99 -2.91 5.13
CA SER A 154 18.68 -2.80 6.42
C SER A 154 18.59 -1.36 6.98
N SER A 155 18.76 -0.36 6.14
CA SER A 155 18.63 1.05 6.49
C SER A 155 17.19 1.38 6.95
N LEU A 156 16.16 0.94 6.21
CA LEU A 156 14.77 1.16 6.59
C LEU A 156 14.45 0.53 7.95
N MET A 157 14.92 -0.69 8.20
CA MET A 157 14.63 -1.41 9.44
C MET A 157 15.12 -0.67 10.69
N GLN A 158 16.14 0.19 10.57
CA GLN A 158 16.66 1.02 11.64
C GLN A 158 15.94 2.37 11.78
N GLN A 159 15.22 2.84 10.76
CA GLN A 159 14.48 4.09 10.81
C GLN A 159 13.32 4.00 11.80
N LYS A 160 12.85 5.17 12.28
CA LYS A 160 11.70 5.27 13.20
C LYS A 160 10.42 5.76 12.52
N SER A 161 10.41 5.85 11.20
CA SER A 161 9.26 6.31 10.43
C SER A 161 9.25 5.69 9.05
N LEU A 162 8.04 5.51 8.48
CA LEU A 162 7.85 5.04 7.12
C LEU A 162 6.51 5.52 6.56
N HIS A 163 6.35 5.48 5.24
CA HIS A 163 5.07 5.68 4.57
C HIS A 163 4.23 4.40 4.72
N LEU A 164 2.96 4.56 5.15
CA LEU A 164 2.02 3.46 5.38
C LEU A 164 0.94 3.41 4.32
N PHE A 165 0.08 2.39 4.43
CA PHE A 165 -1.17 2.19 3.69
C PHE A 165 -1.01 1.70 2.25
N ASN A 166 0.18 1.41 1.74
CA ASN A 166 0.40 1.07 0.33
C ASN A 166 -0.18 2.12 -0.65
N MET A 167 -0.33 3.37 -0.19
CA MET A 167 -0.86 4.48 -0.99
C MET A 167 0.25 5.21 -1.72
N PHE A 168 0.03 5.51 -2.98
CA PHE A 168 0.96 6.28 -3.81
C PHE A 168 0.26 6.89 -5.03
N VAL A 169 0.91 7.87 -5.68
CA VAL A 169 0.70 8.23 -7.09
C VAL A 169 2.08 8.39 -7.72
N MET A 170 2.33 7.75 -8.86
CA MET A 170 3.63 7.76 -9.55
C MET A 170 3.46 7.62 -11.06
N SER A 171 4.53 7.74 -11.82
CA SER A 171 4.51 7.44 -13.25
C SER A 171 4.16 5.96 -13.50
N LYS A 172 3.59 5.67 -14.66
CA LYS A 172 3.30 4.29 -15.07
C LYS A 172 4.58 3.43 -15.16
N GLU A 173 5.69 4.03 -15.56
CA GLU A 173 7.00 3.37 -15.62
C GLU A 173 7.44 2.92 -14.23
N ASN A 174 7.41 3.83 -13.25
CA ASN A 174 7.74 3.53 -11.87
C ASN A 174 6.78 2.49 -11.28
N PHE A 175 5.48 2.58 -11.59
CA PHE A 175 4.49 1.58 -11.17
C PHE A 175 4.85 0.18 -11.70
N ASN A 176 5.15 0.05 -12.99
CA ASN A 176 5.48 -1.24 -13.58
C ASN A 176 6.77 -1.83 -12.98
N ALA A 177 7.79 -1.01 -12.78
CA ALA A 177 9.05 -1.42 -12.15
C ALA A 177 8.81 -1.88 -10.70
N TYR A 178 8.04 -1.10 -9.93
CA TYR A 178 7.68 -1.44 -8.55
C TYR A 178 6.86 -2.73 -8.47
N MET A 179 5.84 -2.90 -9.29
CA MET A 179 5.01 -4.12 -9.28
C MET A 179 5.82 -5.36 -9.63
N SER A 180 6.70 -5.27 -10.63
CA SER A 180 7.58 -6.38 -11.02
C SER A 180 8.45 -6.85 -9.84
N TRP A 181 9.12 -5.92 -9.18
CA TRP A 181 9.97 -6.22 -8.03
C TRP A 181 9.16 -6.67 -6.80
N LEU A 182 8.09 -5.96 -6.46
CA LEU A 182 7.25 -6.27 -5.30
C LEU A 182 6.68 -7.69 -5.35
N PHE A 183 6.06 -8.06 -6.47
CA PHE A 183 5.42 -9.36 -6.59
C PHE A 183 6.42 -10.52 -6.75
N MET A 184 7.62 -10.26 -7.26
CA MET A 184 8.71 -11.24 -7.23
C MET A 184 9.05 -11.60 -5.78
N ILE A 185 9.23 -10.63 -4.90
CA ILE A 185 9.54 -10.85 -3.48
C ILE A 185 8.34 -11.48 -2.74
N LEU A 186 7.13 -10.95 -2.93
CA LEU A 186 5.96 -11.42 -2.19
C LEU A 186 5.53 -12.83 -2.56
N PHE A 187 5.66 -13.23 -3.83
CA PHE A 187 5.34 -14.61 -4.23
C PHE A 187 6.39 -15.60 -3.75
N GLU A 188 7.65 -15.21 -3.65
CA GLU A 188 8.64 -16.05 -3.03
C GLU A 188 8.41 -16.18 -1.51
N LEU A 189 8.04 -15.09 -0.84
CA LEU A 189 7.65 -15.12 0.57
C LEU A 189 6.42 -16.01 0.79
N GLU A 190 5.44 -15.97 -0.12
CA GLU A 190 4.26 -16.84 -0.06
C GLU A 190 4.63 -18.32 -0.13
N LYS A 191 5.57 -18.71 -1.00
CA LYS A 191 6.04 -20.10 -1.11
C LYS A 191 6.76 -20.59 0.15
N ARG A 192 7.47 -19.71 0.85
CA ARG A 192 8.29 -20.06 2.04
C ARG A 192 7.52 -19.93 3.35
N THR A 193 6.32 -19.35 3.33
CA THR A 193 5.57 -19.09 4.56
C THR A 193 4.32 -19.95 4.66
N ASP A 194 4.25 -20.78 5.71
CA ASP A 194 3.02 -21.47 6.08
C ASP A 194 2.15 -20.56 6.95
N LEU A 195 1.00 -20.16 6.41
CA LEU A 195 0.00 -19.30 7.06
C LEU A 195 -1.04 -20.09 7.87
N SER A 196 -0.99 -21.44 7.93
CA SER A 196 -2.01 -22.26 8.57
C SER A 196 -2.21 -21.96 10.06
N HIS A 197 -1.15 -21.47 10.72
CA HIS A 197 -1.14 -21.11 12.14
C HIS A 197 -1.31 -19.62 12.41
N TYR A 198 -1.60 -18.81 11.37
CA TYR A 198 -1.81 -17.37 11.52
C TYR A 198 -3.29 -17.08 11.77
N ASP A 199 -3.58 -16.24 12.77
CA ASP A 199 -4.93 -15.70 12.90
C ASP A 199 -5.27 -14.80 11.70
N PRO A 200 -6.56 -14.45 11.48
CA PRO A 200 -6.98 -13.67 10.32
C PRO A 200 -6.31 -12.29 10.21
N TYR A 201 -5.85 -11.70 11.31
CA TYR A 201 -5.12 -10.43 11.28
C TYR A 201 -3.68 -10.64 10.81
N GLN A 202 -2.97 -11.60 11.42
CA GLN A 202 -1.58 -11.92 11.06
C GLN A 202 -1.46 -12.51 9.66
N ALA A 203 -2.47 -13.24 9.20
CA ALA A 203 -2.53 -13.79 7.84
C ALA A 203 -2.53 -12.72 6.73
N ARG A 204 -2.72 -11.44 7.07
CA ARG A 204 -2.55 -10.29 6.16
C ARG A 204 -1.08 -9.93 5.90
N LEU A 205 -0.18 -10.87 6.13
CA LEU A 205 1.27 -10.75 6.05
C LEU A 205 1.75 -9.95 4.84
N PHE A 206 1.29 -10.31 3.64
CA PHE A 206 1.81 -9.70 2.40
C PHE A 206 1.39 -8.23 2.28
N GLY A 207 0.20 -7.87 2.78
CA GLY A 207 -0.23 -6.47 2.89
C GLY A 207 0.65 -5.66 3.86
N PHE A 208 1.01 -6.24 5.01
CA PHE A 208 1.91 -5.58 5.97
C PHE A 208 3.34 -5.49 5.45
N MET A 209 3.84 -6.56 4.81
CA MET A 209 5.20 -6.57 4.29
C MET A 209 5.36 -5.60 3.12
N SER A 210 4.36 -5.46 2.26
CA SER A 210 4.41 -4.53 1.13
C SER A 210 4.57 -3.07 1.56
N GLU A 211 4.01 -2.65 2.72
CA GLU A 211 4.27 -1.30 3.24
C GLU A 211 5.77 -1.06 3.53
N ARG A 212 6.50 -2.10 3.97
CA ARG A 212 7.96 -2.02 4.19
C ARG A 212 8.70 -2.06 2.88
N LEU A 213 8.35 -2.99 2.02
CA LEU A 213 8.96 -3.14 0.70
C LEU A 213 8.78 -1.89 -0.17
N PHE A 214 7.65 -1.19 -0.09
CA PHE A 214 7.45 0.08 -0.78
C PHE A 214 8.50 1.11 -0.36
N ASN A 215 8.72 1.28 0.94
CA ASN A 215 9.74 2.20 1.44
C ASN A 215 11.17 1.77 1.05
N VAL A 216 11.47 0.47 1.05
CA VAL A 216 12.73 -0.08 0.56
C VAL A 216 12.94 0.27 -0.91
N TRP A 217 11.90 0.10 -1.73
CA TRP A 217 11.94 0.42 -3.16
C TRP A 217 12.20 1.90 -3.40
N LEU A 218 11.53 2.79 -2.64
CA LEU A 218 11.75 4.23 -2.73
C LEU A 218 13.21 4.62 -2.38
N ILE A 219 13.77 4.04 -1.32
CA ILE A 219 15.14 4.32 -0.86
C ILE A 219 16.15 3.84 -1.92
N ASN A 220 16.05 2.58 -2.35
CA ASN A 220 17.01 1.98 -3.28
C ASN A 220 17.08 2.73 -4.62
N ASN A 221 15.92 3.14 -5.12
CA ASN A 221 15.83 3.87 -6.39
C ASN A 221 16.03 5.39 -6.23
N SER A 222 16.35 5.88 -5.02
CA SER A 222 16.60 7.29 -4.72
C SER A 222 15.48 8.24 -5.22
N LEU A 223 14.22 7.78 -5.14
CA LEU A 223 13.09 8.52 -5.69
C LEU A 223 12.74 9.75 -4.85
N LYS A 224 12.54 10.88 -5.54
CA LYS A 224 12.13 12.14 -4.94
C LYS A 224 10.65 12.09 -4.58
N THR A 225 10.34 11.95 -3.30
CA THR A 225 8.97 11.81 -2.80
C THR A 225 8.36 13.15 -2.39
N LYS A 226 7.05 13.33 -2.66
CA LYS A 226 6.20 14.38 -2.11
C LYS A 226 5.31 13.79 -1.04
N GLU A 227 5.55 14.14 0.22
CA GLU A 227 4.67 13.75 1.32
C GLU A 227 3.38 14.56 1.32
N ILE A 228 2.24 13.88 1.40
CA ILE A 228 0.91 14.48 1.46
C ILE A 228 0.16 13.91 2.67
N LYS A 229 -0.56 14.78 3.38
CA LYS A 229 -1.46 14.37 4.47
C LYS A 229 -2.52 13.41 3.92
N VAL A 230 -2.89 12.40 4.71
CA VAL A 230 -4.01 11.51 4.39
C VAL A 230 -5.26 11.99 5.12
N GLU A 231 -6.33 12.20 4.37
CA GLU A 231 -7.67 12.43 4.90
C GLU A 231 -8.33 11.09 5.17
N ASN A 232 -8.85 10.90 6.40
CA ASN A 232 -9.59 9.72 6.80
C ASN A 232 -11.07 10.08 6.96
N LEU A 233 -11.89 9.64 6.02
CA LEU A 233 -13.32 9.99 5.96
C LEU A 233 -14.17 9.35 7.08
N GLU A 234 -13.71 8.28 7.72
CA GLU A 234 -14.38 7.63 8.84
C GLU A 234 -13.95 8.17 10.21
N GLY A 235 -13.01 9.14 10.25
CA GLY A 235 -12.40 9.64 11.48
C GLY A 235 -11.39 8.63 12.06
N GLU A 236 -10.47 9.11 12.89
CA GLU A 236 -9.50 8.28 13.60
C GLU A 236 -9.54 8.62 15.10
N ASN A 237 -9.72 7.61 15.94
CA ASN A 237 -9.54 7.78 17.37
C ASN A 237 -8.05 7.65 17.72
N LEU A 238 -7.34 8.79 17.67
CA LEU A 238 -5.91 8.88 17.95
C LEU A 238 -5.58 8.49 19.40
N LEU A 239 -6.47 8.78 20.35
CA LEU A 239 -6.29 8.44 21.77
C LEU A 239 -6.31 6.92 21.96
N LEU A 240 -7.24 6.20 21.30
CA LEU A 240 -7.29 4.75 21.36
C LEU A 240 -6.05 4.12 20.71
N LYS A 241 -5.54 4.70 19.62
CA LYS A 241 -4.31 4.23 18.98
C LYS A 241 -3.08 4.42 19.88
N ALA A 242 -2.96 5.59 20.53
CA ALA A 242 -1.90 5.87 21.51
C ALA A 242 -1.97 4.92 22.72
N TYR A 243 -3.17 4.72 23.26
CA TYR A 243 -3.40 3.77 24.35
C TYR A 243 -2.99 2.35 23.98
N ASN A 244 -3.40 1.85 22.81
CA ASN A 244 -3.04 0.51 22.34
C ASN A 244 -1.54 0.35 22.06
N LEU A 245 -0.85 1.41 21.64
CA LEU A 245 0.60 1.41 21.49
C LEU A 245 1.29 1.25 22.85
N LEU A 246 0.88 2.05 23.85
CA LEU A 246 1.41 2.00 25.21
C LEU A 246 1.11 0.65 25.87
N LYS A 247 -0.12 0.15 25.74
CA LYS A 247 -0.53 -1.15 26.27
C LYS A 247 0.34 -2.29 25.75
N ARG A 248 0.61 -2.35 24.44
CA ARG A 248 1.47 -3.37 23.83
C ARG A 248 2.91 -3.32 24.34
N LYS A 249 3.38 -2.14 24.70
CA LYS A 249 4.77 -1.96 25.17
C LYS A 249 4.97 -2.27 26.64
N PHE A 250 3.99 -1.96 27.51
CA PHE A 250 4.14 -2.01 28.95
C PHE A 250 3.35 -3.13 29.64
N LEU A 251 2.47 -3.84 28.91
CA LEU A 251 1.60 -4.89 29.43
C LEU A 251 1.77 -6.22 28.69
N LYS A 252 3.01 -6.46 28.19
CA LYS A 252 3.45 -7.81 27.77
C LYS A 252 3.96 -8.57 28.97
#